data_1f8fa74f2de14768559ef8290a2643fa
#
_entry.id   1f8fa74f2de14768559ef8290a2643fa
#
_cell.length_a   1.000
_cell.length_b   1.000
_cell.length_c   1.000
_cell.angle_alpha   90.00
_cell.angle_beta   90.00
_cell.angle_gamma   90.00
#
_symmetry.space_group_name_H-M   'P 1'
#
loop_
_entity.id
_entity.type
_entity.pdbx_description
1 polymer ?
#
loop_
_entity_poly.entity_id
_entity_poly.type
_entity_poly.pdbx_seq_one_letter_code
_entity_poly.pdbx_strand_id
1 'polypeptide(L)'
;CDGSHVADNFDGTETAGRKKYLEQVDLKIEGPELELTDVQSLCSNGRFCDRKEGTWNLTEKSNDPQKKKMAIEQSCNCPSGRLVTWDKKTKKAYEPEFNESLSVIEDSHAQVSGPIWVKGKVQVKSSDGHIYEKRNRVTLCRCGKSANKPFCDATHIRVGFNDGDESLKG
;
A
#
# COMPACT_ATOMS: atom_id res chain seq x y z
N CYS A 1 -20.90 -14.95 2.43
CA CYS A 1 -21.61 -13.67 2.40
C CYS A 1 -23.00 -13.87 2.99
N ASP A 2 -23.38 -13.04 3.94
CA ASP A 2 -24.67 -13.08 4.67
C ASP A 2 -25.61 -11.91 4.31
N GLY A 3 -25.19 -11.05 3.40
CA GLY A 3 -25.96 -9.90 2.96
C GLY A 3 -25.80 -8.62 3.82
N SER A 4 -24.93 -8.63 4.84
CA SER A 4 -24.70 -7.46 5.72
C SER A 4 -24.38 -6.17 4.96
N HIS A 5 -23.73 -6.27 3.81
CA HIS A 5 -23.43 -5.11 2.96
C HIS A 5 -24.69 -4.31 2.54
N VAL A 6 -25.85 -4.98 2.46
CA VAL A 6 -27.13 -4.30 2.17
C VAL A 6 -27.63 -3.55 3.41
N ALA A 7 -27.55 -4.18 4.58
CA ALA A 7 -27.96 -3.57 5.85
C ALA A 7 -27.09 -2.35 6.20
N ASP A 8 -25.79 -2.42 5.90
CA ASP A 8 -24.81 -1.37 6.17
C ASP A 8 -24.75 -0.29 5.07
N ASN A 9 -25.63 -0.38 4.05
CA ASN A 9 -25.60 0.52 2.89
C ASN A 9 -24.20 0.66 2.30
N PHE A 10 -23.51 -0.48 2.09
CA PHE A 10 -22.16 -0.49 1.54
C PHE A 10 -22.15 0.09 0.12
N ASP A 11 -21.41 1.19 -0.05
CA ASP A 11 -21.14 1.78 -1.36
C ASP A 11 -19.84 1.24 -1.95
N GLY A 12 -19.95 0.35 -2.94
CA GLY A 12 -18.83 -0.24 -3.68
C GLY A 12 -18.37 0.57 -4.90
N THR A 13 -18.87 1.78 -5.10
CA THR A 13 -18.50 2.63 -6.24
C THR A 13 -17.00 2.87 -6.26
N GLU A 14 -16.36 2.52 -7.38
CA GLU A 14 -14.93 2.71 -7.56
C GLU A 14 -14.63 4.16 -7.96
N THR A 15 -13.62 4.73 -7.33
CA THR A 15 -13.21 6.14 -7.48
C THR A 15 -11.74 6.30 -7.84
N ALA A 16 -10.96 5.20 -7.78
CA ALA A 16 -9.54 5.21 -8.07
C ALA A 16 -9.23 5.60 -9.52
N GLY A 17 -8.16 6.34 -9.69
CA GLY A 17 -7.61 6.61 -11.02
C GLY A 17 -7.16 5.32 -11.73
N ARG A 18 -7.30 5.28 -13.05
CA ARG A 18 -6.98 4.12 -13.90
C ARG A 18 -5.59 4.18 -14.54
N LYS A 19 -4.82 5.21 -14.18
CA LYS A 19 -3.43 5.38 -14.63
C LYS A 19 -2.51 4.33 -14.00
N LYS A 20 -1.42 4.01 -14.70
CA LYS A 20 -0.38 3.13 -14.15
C LYS A 20 0.33 3.82 -12.98
N TYR A 21 0.99 3.04 -12.14
CA TYR A 21 1.68 3.52 -10.95
C TYR A 21 2.63 4.70 -11.24
N LEU A 22 3.50 4.57 -12.24
CA LEU A 22 4.47 5.62 -12.57
C LEU A 22 3.83 6.91 -13.10
N GLU A 23 2.60 6.84 -13.63
CA GLU A 23 1.84 8.01 -14.08
C GLU A 23 1.10 8.74 -12.94
N GLN A 24 1.10 8.13 -11.74
CA GLN A 24 0.46 8.65 -10.54
C GLN A 24 1.46 9.14 -9.49
N VAL A 25 2.76 9.09 -9.77
CA VAL A 25 3.81 9.48 -8.80
C VAL A 25 3.67 10.95 -8.42
N ASP A 26 3.42 11.18 -7.14
CA ASP A 26 3.29 12.53 -6.55
C ASP A 26 4.65 13.09 -6.13
N LEU A 27 5.56 12.22 -5.70
CA LEU A 27 6.88 12.59 -5.23
C LEU A 27 7.94 11.62 -5.74
N LYS A 28 9.03 12.16 -6.26
CA LYS A 28 10.23 11.42 -6.64
C LYS A 28 11.43 11.98 -5.88
N ILE A 29 12.17 11.10 -5.21
CA ILE A 29 13.42 11.43 -4.53
C ILE A 29 14.58 10.78 -5.27
N GLU A 30 15.58 11.57 -5.60
CA GLU A 30 16.80 11.09 -6.26
C GLU A 30 17.98 11.12 -5.28
N GLY A 31 18.38 9.93 -4.84
CA GLY A 31 19.62 9.74 -4.07
C GLY A 31 20.81 9.38 -4.94
N PRO A 32 22.02 9.22 -4.34
CA PRO A 32 23.20 8.81 -5.05
C PRO A 32 23.11 7.43 -5.72
N GLU A 33 22.53 6.43 -5.02
CA GLU A 33 22.44 5.03 -5.46
C GLU A 33 21.00 4.54 -5.68
N LEU A 34 20.01 5.24 -5.11
CA LEU A 34 18.61 4.91 -5.20
C LEU A 34 17.78 6.05 -5.78
N GLU A 35 16.68 5.69 -6.42
CA GLU A 35 15.53 6.57 -6.64
C GLU A 35 14.34 6.03 -5.83
N LEU A 36 13.52 6.92 -5.27
CA LEU A 36 12.27 6.57 -4.60
C LEU A 36 11.12 7.23 -5.33
N THR A 37 10.08 6.45 -5.62
CA THR A 37 8.78 6.96 -6.10
C THR A 37 7.72 6.78 -5.02
N ASP A 38 6.84 7.75 -4.90
CA ASP A 38 5.77 7.80 -3.90
C ASP A 38 4.43 8.17 -4.56
N VAL A 39 3.40 7.34 -4.34
CA VAL A 39 2.01 7.58 -4.76
C VAL A 39 1.15 7.68 -3.50
N GLN A 40 0.94 8.89 -3.00
CA GLN A 40 0.32 9.14 -1.70
C GLN A 40 -1.11 8.61 -1.59
N SER A 41 -1.87 8.63 -2.68
CA SER A 41 -3.25 8.11 -2.73
C SER A 41 -3.38 6.62 -2.42
N LEU A 42 -2.27 5.85 -2.47
CA LEU A 42 -2.21 4.44 -2.13
C LEU A 42 -1.78 4.16 -0.68
N CYS A 43 -1.68 5.19 0.16
CA CYS A 43 -1.22 5.02 1.53
C CYS A 43 -2.24 4.29 2.40
N SER A 44 -1.91 3.10 2.85
CA SER A 44 -2.72 2.35 3.83
C SER A 44 -2.27 2.53 5.29
N ASN A 45 -1.36 3.48 5.53
CA ASN A 45 -0.80 3.83 6.84
C ASN A 45 -0.09 2.70 7.58
N GLY A 46 0.64 1.85 6.86
CA GLY A 46 1.45 0.76 7.44
C GLY A 46 2.64 1.24 8.29
N ARG A 47 3.01 2.51 8.21
CA ARG A 47 4.05 3.20 9.02
C ARG A 47 5.47 2.62 8.93
N PHE A 48 5.74 1.70 8.00
CA PHE A 48 7.09 1.15 7.80
C PHE A 48 8.07 2.18 7.23
N CYS A 49 7.55 3.16 6.49
CA CYS A 49 8.31 4.21 5.82
C CYS A 49 8.80 5.32 6.77
N ASP A 50 8.23 5.41 7.96
CA ASP A 50 8.49 6.50 8.92
C ASP A 50 9.39 6.07 10.09
N ARG A 51 10.08 4.95 9.94
CA ARG A 51 11.01 4.45 10.94
C ARG A 51 12.36 5.15 10.84
N LYS A 52 13.02 5.39 11.98
CA LYS A 52 14.33 6.05 12.06
C LYS A 52 14.33 7.41 11.33
N GLU A 53 15.15 7.56 10.29
CA GLU A 53 15.26 8.81 9.52
C GLU A 53 14.18 8.95 8.43
N GLY A 54 13.32 7.96 8.24
CA GLY A 54 12.33 7.90 7.16
C GLY A 54 12.92 7.50 5.80
N THR A 55 12.12 6.79 5.00
CA THR A 55 12.56 6.23 3.71
C THR A 55 13.08 7.31 2.75
N TRP A 56 12.48 8.50 2.78
CA TRP A 56 12.87 9.65 1.91
C TRP A 56 14.30 10.10 2.22
N ASN A 57 14.59 10.46 3.49
CA ASN A 57 15.93 10.86 3.91
C ASN A 57 16.98 9.76 3.74
N LEU A 58 16.59 8.50 3.99
CA LEU A 58 17.47 7.35 3.76
C LEU A 58 17.82 7.20 2.28
N THR A 59 16.88 7.48 1.37
CA THR A 59 17.11 7.46 -0.08
C THR A 59 18.11 8.54 -0.49
N GLU A 60 17.96 9.77 0.01
CA GLU A 60 18.88 10.89 -0.26
C GLU A 60 20.32 10.59 0.19
N LYS A 61 20.47 9.75 1.21
CA LYS A 61 21.76 9.34 1.78
C LYS A 61 22.18 7.93 1.37
N SER A 62 21.70 7.44 0.22
CA SER A 62 21.91 6.06 -0.24
C SER A 62 23.34 5.72 -0.70
N ASN A 63 24.29 6.68 -0.67
CA ASN A 63 25.73 6.40 -0.74
C ASN A 63 26.26 5.67 0.50
N ASP A 64 25.58 5.79 1.65
CA ASP A 64 25.83 4.97 2.83
C ASP A 64 25.18 3.59 2.64
N PRO A 65 25.92 2.47 2.67
CA PRO A 65 25.37 1.14 2.45
C PRO A 65 24.30 0.73 3.45
N GLN A 66 24.39 1.19 4.72
CA GLN A 66 23.42 0.88 5.75
C GLN A 66 22.11 1.66 5.50
N LYS A 67 22.19 2.93 5.14
CA LYS A 67 21.04 3.75 4.79
C LYS A 67 20.35 3.27 3.52
N LYS A 68 21.13 2.90 2.50
CA LYS A 68 20.62 2.25 1.29
C LYS A 68 19.82 1.00 1.62
N LYS A 69 20.37 0.09 2.43
CA LYS A 69 19.70 -1.15 2.85
C LYS A 69 18.39 -0.84 3.61
N MET A 70 18.41 0.12 4.55
CA MET A 70 17.23 0.49 5.31
C MET A 70 16.13 1.12 4.43
N ALA A 71 16.50 1.97 3.45
CA ALA A 71 15.54 2.55 2.52
C ALA A 71 14.81 1.48 1.70
N ILE A 72 15.58 0.50 1.17
CA ILE A 72 15.03 -0.64 0.43
C ILE A 72 14.10 -1.46 1.33
N GLU A 73 14.54 -1.81 2.54
CA GLU A 73 13.75 -2.60 3.49
C GLU A 73 12.43 -1.89 3.84
N GLN A 74 12.47 -0.60 4.18
CA GLN A 74 11.28 0.17 4.53
C GLN A 74 10.30 0.27 3.36
N SER A 75 10.78 0.53 2.15
CA SER A 75 9.92 0.57 0.97
C SER A 75 9.33 -0.80 0.65
N CYS A 76 10.11 -1.89 0.74
CA CYS A 76 9.65 -3.26 0.53
C CYS A 76 8.59 -3.68 1.57
N ASN A 77 8.66 -3.16 2.79
CA ASN A 77 7.67 -3.42 3.84
C ASN A 77 6.38 -2.59 3.70
N CYS A 78 6.30 -1.64 2.76
CA CYS A 78 5.07 -0.90 2.49
C CYS A 78 4.01 -1.83 1.90
N PRO A 79 2.90 -2.15 2.60
CA PRO A 79 1.96 -3.18 2.15
C PRO A 79 1.22 -2.81 0.88
N SER A 80 0.94 -1.54 0.66
CA SER A 80 0.25 -1.06 -0.54
C SER A 80 1.17 -0.88 -1.74
N GLY A 81 2.50 -0.97 -1.55
CA GLY A 81 3.47 -0.61 -2.56
C GLY A 81 3.37 0.86 -2.99
N ARG A 82 2.84 1.74 -2.12
CA ARG A 82 2.87 3.18 -2.32
C ARG A 82 4.29 3.66 -2.63
N LEU A 83 5.27 3.18 -1.84
CA LEU A 83 6.68 3.47 -1.99
C LEU A 83 7.38 2.36 -2.75
N VAL A 84 8.15 2.74 -3.77
CA VAL A 84 9.04 1.83 -4.51
C VAL A 84 10.41 2.46 -4.62
N THR A 85 11.43 1.76 -4.14
CA THR A 85 12.84 2.12 -4.38
C THR A 85 13.34 1.44 -5.64
N TRP A 86 14.14 2.17 -6.40
CA TRP A 86 14.71 1.74 -7.67
C TRP A 86 16.23 1.82 -7.60
N ASP A 87 16.90 0.87 -8.17
CA ASP A 87 18.34 0.97 -8.42
C ASP A 87 18.60 2.07 -9.46
N LYS A 88 19.41 3.07 -9.09
CA LYS A 88 19.62 4.24 -9.94
C LYS A 88 20.32 3.91 -11.27
N LYS A 89 21.18 2.89 -11.29
CA LYS A 89 21.95 2.49 -12.46
C LYS A 89 21.14 1.60 -13.40
N THR A 90 20.52 0.57 -12.84
CA THR A 90 19.80 -0.45 -13.62
C THR A 90 18.33 -0.12 -13.88
N LYS A 91 17.78 0.86 -13.16
CA LYS A 91 16.37 1.24 -13.17
C LYS A 91 15.41 0.10 -12.79
N LYS A 92 15.93 -0.92 -12.12
CA LYS A 92 15.11 -2.02 -11.60
C LYS A 92 14.54 -1.65 -10.24
N ALA A 93 13.26 -1.95 -10.04
CA ALA A 93 12.62 -1.82 -8.74
C ALA A 93 13.15 -2.87 -7.75
N TYR A 94 13.37 -2.45 -6.51
CA TYR A 94 13.55 -3.38 -5.40
C TYR A 94 12.18 -3.81 -4.89
N GLU A 95 11.83 -5.06 -5.12
CA GLU A 95 10.55 -5.65 -4.73
C GLU A 95 10.78 -6.98 -4.03
N PRO A 96 10.06 -7.26 -2.92
CA PRO A 96 10.11 -8.57 -2.28
C PRO A 96 9.48 -9.63 -3.19
N GLU A 97 9.95 -10.86 -3.07
CA GLU A 97 9.31 -12.00 -3.72
C GLU A 97 8.10 -12.44 -2.89
N PHE A 98 6.93 -12.49 -3.52
CA PHE A 98 5.68 -12.96 -2.93
C PHE A 98 5.02 -14.01 -3.81
N ASN A 99 4.55 -15.08 -3.18
CA ASN A 99 3.55 -15.95 -3.79
C ASN A 99 2.19 -15.23 -3.85
N GLU A 100 1.39 -15.59 -4.83
CA GLU A 100 0.01 -15.09 -4.95
C GLU A 100 -0.78 -15.41 -3.68
N SER A 101 -1.27 -14.37 -3.01
CA SER A 101 -2.04 -14.54 -1.78
C SER A 101 -2.88 -13.31 -1.44
N LEU A 102 -3.95 -13.57 -0.70
CA LEU A 102 -4.80 -12.56 -0.07
C LEU A 102 -4.70 -12.74 1.44
N SER A 103 -4.56 -11.64 2.15
CA SER A 103 -4.51 -11.62 3.62
C SER A 103 -5.31 -10.44 4.14
N VAL A 104 -5.84 -10.57 5.33
CA VAL A 104 -6.41 -9.45 6.09
C VAL A 104 -5.30 -8.83 6.92
N ILE A 105 -5.27 -7.52 7.00
CA ILE A 105 -4.35 -6.77 7.88
C ILE A 105 -5.15 -6.21 9.04
N GLU A 106 -4.62 -6.36 10.25
CA GLU A 106 -5.07 -5.64 11.43
C GLU A 106 -4.08 -4.54 11.79
N ASP A 107 -4.57 -3.36 12.12
CA ASP A 107 -3.76 -2.23 12.56
C ASP A 107 -3.69 -2.21 14.09
N SER A 108 -2.82 -3.03 14.67
CA SER A 108 -2.66 -3.16 16.11
C SER A 108 -2.21 -1.87 16.81
N HIS A 109 -1.55 -0.96 16.09
CA HIS A 109 -1.17 0.33 16.64
C HIS A 109 -2.36 1.29 16.76
N ALA A 110 -3.21 1.34 15.74
CA ALA A 110 -4.42 2.16 15.74
C ALA A 110 -5.61 1.45 16.40
N GLN A 111 -5.48 0.16 16.76
CA GLN A 111 -6.53 -0.70 17.33
C GLN A 111 -7.79 -0.73 16.44
N VAL A 112 -7.59 -0.86 15.15
CA VAL A 112 -8.65 -0.96 14.14
C VAL A 112 -8.36 -2.07 13.14
N SER A 113 -9.41 -2.59 12.53
CA SER A 113 -9.27 -3.51 11.40
C SER A 113 -8.77 -2.77 10.17
N GLY A 114 -7.80 -3.33 9.47
CA GLY A 114 -7.15 -2.72 8.31
C GLY A 114 -7.66 -3.25 6.97
N PRO A 115 -6.89 -3.06 5.89
CA PRO A 115 -7.28 -3.43 4.54
C PRO A 115 -7.09 -4.91 4.23
N ILE A 116 -7.54 -5.32 3.04
CA ILE A 116 -7.15 -6.58 2.43
C ILE A 116 -5.80 -6.38 1.73
N TRP A 117 -4.83 -7.22 2.03
CA TRP A 117 -3.50 -7.23 1.40
C TRP A 117 -3.44 -8.24 0.26
N VAL A 118 -3.20 -7.77 -0.92
CA VAL A 118 -3.05 -8.56 -2.14
C VAL A 118 -1.57 -8.61 -2.51
N LYS A 119 -1.01 -9.81 -2.61
CA LYS A 119 0.42 -10.04 -2.88
C LYS A 119 0.64 -10.94 -4.10
N GLY A 120 1.86 -10.88 -4.67
CA GLY A 120 2.31 -11.82 -5.70
C GLY A 120 1.70 -11.56 -7.07
N LYS A 121 1.39 -10.32 -7.40
CA LYS A 121 0.88 -9.93 -8.72
C LYS A 121 -0.50 -10.49 -9.05
N VAL A 122 -1.36 -10.72 -8.06
CA VAL A 122 -2.78 -11.04 -8.31
C VAL A 122 -3.45 -9.91 -9.07
N GLN A 123 -4.22 -10.25 -10.10
CA GLN A 123 -4.89 -9.25 -10.94
C GLN A 123 -6.10 -8.65 -10.24
N VAL A 124 -6.14 -7.33 -10.14
CA VAL A 124 -7.33 -6.58 -9.71
C VAL A 124 -8.12 -6.15 -10.94
N LYS A 125 -9.41 -6.47 -10.93
CA LYS A 125 -10.36 -6.11 -11.99
C LYS A 125 -11.57 -5.41 -11.37
N SER A 126 -11.99 -4.32 -11.99
CA SER A 126 -13.17 -3.58 -11.57
C SER A 126 -14.48 -4.23 -12.05
N SER A 127 -15.60 -3.83 -11.46
CA SER A 127 -16.93 -4.36 -11.79
C SER A 127 -17.34 -4.07 -13.25
N ASP A 128 -16.87 -2.98 -13.84
CA ASP A 128 -17.10 -2.61 -15.23
C ASP A 128 -16.14 -3.28 -16.23
N GLY A 129 -15.25 -4.15 -15.73
CA GLY A 129 -14.32 -4.93 -16.53
C GLY A 129 -12.95 -4.29 -16.74
N HIS A 130 -12.71 -3.05 -16.24
CA HIS A 130 -11.37 -2.46 -16.30
C HIS A 130 -10.35 -3.30 -15.52
N ILE A 131 -9.18 -3.50 -16.12
CA ILE A 131 -8.07 -4.23 -15.52
C ILE A 131 -7.04 -3.22 -15.03
N TYR A 132 -6.88 -3.15 -13.70
CA TYR A 132 -5.84 -2.31 -13.08
C TYR A 132 -4.44 -2.85 -13.35
N GLU A 133 -3.43 -1.98 -13.29
CA GLU A 133 -2.05 -2.40 -13.42
C GLU A 133 -1.71 -3.53 -12.44
N LYS A 134 -1.10 -4.59 -12.96
CA LYS A 134 -0.67 -5.75 -12.18
C LYS A 134 0.54 -5.38 -11.34
N ARG A 135 0.35 -5.22 -10.04
CA ARG A 135 1.40 -4.81 -9.08
C ARG A 135 1.74 -5.94 -8.13
N ASN A 136 3.00 -5.94 -7.63
CA ASN A 136 3.49 -7.00 -6.73
C ASN A 136 2.73 -7.04 -5.40
N ARG A 137 2.29 -5.88 -4.92
CA ARG A 137 1.50 -5.72 -3.71
C ARG A 137 0.58 -4.52 -3.80
N VAL A 138 -0.64 -4.67 -3.32
CA VAL A 138 -1.62 -3.59 -3.17
C VAL A 138 -2.48 -3.84 -1.94
N THR A 139 -3.08 -2.79 -1.41
CA THR A 139 -4.09 -2.91 -0.35
C THR A 139 -5.45 -2.47 -0.87
N LEU A 140 -6.47 -3.32 -0.68
CA LEU A 140 -7.84 -3.02 -1.07
C LEU A 140 -8.66 -2.54 0.13
N CYS A 141 -9.58 -1.65 -0.13
CA CYS A 141 -10.49 -1.12 0.87
C CYS A 141 -11.37 -2.24 1.45
N ARG A 142 -11.36 -2.41 2.77
CA ARG A 142 -12.24 -3.33 3.51
C ARG A 142 -13.35 -2.59 4.27
N CYS A 143 -13.08 -1.35 4.70
CA CYS A 143 -14.03 -0.54 5.48
C CYS A 143 -15.16 0.10 4.65
N GLY A 144 -15.12 0.00 3.32
CA GLY A 144 -16.11 0.60 2.41
C GLY A 144 -16.07 2.14 2.31
N LYS A 145 -15.16 2.83 3.03
CA LYS A 145 -15.16 4.30 3.14
C LYS A 145 -13.95 4.98 2.48
N SER A 146 -13.10 4.22 1.78
CA SER A 146 -12.00 4.81 1.00
C SER A 146 -12.51 5.75 -0.09
N ALA A 147 -11.86 6.89 -0.26
CA ALA A 147 -12.07 7.81 -1.36
C ALA A 147 -11.31 7.38 -2.63
N ASN A 148 -10.54 6.28 -2.56
CA ASN A 148 -9.74 5.73 -3.65
C ASN A 148 -10.09 4.26 -3.96
N LYS A 149 -11.38 3.88 -3.81
CA LYS A 149 -11.81 2.48 -4.07
C LYS A 149 -11.52 2.05 -5.51
N PRO A 150 -11.01 0.84 -5.72
CA PRO A 150 -10.97 -0.28 -4.79
C PRO A 150 -9.78 -0.24 -3.81
N PHE A 151 -8.83 0.66 -3.95
CA PHE A 151 -7.63 0.71 -3.10
C PHE A 151 -7.92 1.33 -1.73
N CYS A 152 -7.11 0.96 -0.74
CA CYS A 152 -7.14 1.56 0.59
C CYS A 152 -6.40 2.90 0.57
N ASP A 153 -6.96 3.90 1.27
CA ASP A 153 -6.38 5.23 1.49
C ASP A 153 -6.24 5.59 2.98
N ALA A 154 -6.20 4.56 3.84
CA ALA A 154 -6.14 4.66 5.30
C ALA A 154 -7.40 5.23 5.99
N THR A 155 -8.50 5.44 5.27
CA THR A 155 -9.76 5.92 5.88
C THR A 155 -10.28 5.01 6.98
N HIS A 156 -9.95 3.70 6.96
CA HIS A 156 -10.32 2.74 8.01
C HIS A 156 -9.91 3.20 9.43
N ILE A 157 -8.79 3.93 9.56
CA ILE A 157 -8.34 4.48 10.85
C ILE A 157 -9.27 5.59 11.31
N ARG A 158 -9.57 6.54 10.42
CA ARG A 158 -10.40 7.70 10.75
C ARG A 158 -11.84 7.32 11.13
N VAL A 159 -12.38 6.27 10.52
CA VAL A 159 -13.72 5.78 10.81
C VAL A 159 -13.79 4.73 11.92
N GLY A 160 -12.63 4.36 12.51
CA GLY A 160 -12.57 3.36 13.57
C GLY A 160 -13.11 1.99 13.11
N PHE A 161 -12.74 1.57 11.88
CA PHE A 161 -13.28 0.35 11.30
C PHE A 161 -12.93 -0.88 12.16
N ASN A 162 -13.95 -1.67 12.52
CA ASN A 162 -13.81 -2.93 13.23
C ASN A 162 -14.73 -3.97 12.56
N ASP A 163 -14.18 -5.09 12.16
CA ASP A 163 -14.91 -6.18 11.51
C ASP A 163 -15.44 -7.24 12.49
N GLY A 164 -15.24 -6.99 13.79
CA GLY A 164 -15.67 -7.91 14.88
C GLY A 164 -14.68 -9.02 15.19
N ASP A 165 -13.54 -9.10 14.51
CA ASP A 165 -12.47 -10.04 14.84
C ASP A 165 -11.80 -9.65 16.17
N GLU A 166 -11.47 -10.66 16.99
CA GLU A 166 -10.91 -10.44 18.32
C GLU A 166 -9.37 -10.38 18.34
N SER A 167 -8.71 -10.53 17.21
CA SER A 167 -7.23 -10.56 17.10
C SER A 167 -6.55 -9.27 17.58
N LEU A 168 -7.30 -8.16 17.64
CA LEU A 168 -6.82 -6.87 18.18
C LEU A 168 -6.92 -6.77 19.70
N LYS A 169 -7.59 -7.73 20.36
CA LYS A 169 -7.85 -7.71 21.80
C LYS A 169 -6.78 -8.47 22.63
N GLY A 170 -5.65 -8.83 22.01
CA GLY A 170 -4.54 -9.57 22.62
C GLY A 170 -3.63 -8.70 23.48
#